data_181e53b53ec46decf1a418fa8fcdcbcc
#
_entry.id   181e53b53ec46decf1a418fa8fcdcbcc
#
_cell.length_a   1.000
_cell.length_b   1.000
_cell.length_c   1.000
_cell.angle_alpha   90.00
_cell.angle_beta   90.00
_cell.angle_gamma   90.00
#
_symmetry.space_group_name_H-M   'P 1'
#
loop_
_entity.id
_entity.type
_entity.pdbx_description
1 polymer ?
#
loop_
_entity_poly.entity_id
_entity_poly.type
_entity_poly.pdbx_seq_one_letter_code
_entity_poly.pdbx_strand_id
1 'polypeptide(L)'
;GSSVSVLYRMFYQLEYLFSRSSQLNFPISVIVNGDGSEDHKQEFMKVYQKFSHHKGINLSMTGLIDRAGTLEGAECETQKLASGEIDWGEQPLRCNASYFDNLYFGIKGNVFYCCHDYHQEYSCGNIHETPLKELLTSDNYYKQKERFIHDFCRKCEQARPLEIVN
;
A
#
# COMPACT_ATOMS: atom_id res chain seq x y z
N GLY A 1 -27.73 -0.63 -5.05
CA GLY A 1 -27.51 -0.53 -3.61
C GLY A 1 -26.61 0.64 -3.34
N SER A 2 -27.09 1.64 -2.66
CA SER A 2 -26.49 2.96 -2.56
C SER A 2 -25.17 2.93 -1.78
N SER A 3 -24.20 3.71 -2.24
CA SER A 3 -22.93 4.01 -1.54
C SER A 3 -23.14 4.44 -0.08
N VAL A 4 -24.26 5.05 0.24
CA VAL A 4 -24.69 5.48 1.59
C VAL A 4 -24.78 4.30 2.57
N SER A 5 -25.25 3.12 2.15
CA SER A 5 -25.36 1.96 3.04
C SER A 5 -24.02 1.37 3.47
N VAL A 6 -23.01 1.46 2.60
CA VAL A 6 -21.65 1.00 2.88
C VAL A 6 -20.97 1.93 3.88
N LEU A 7 -21.13 3.24 3.70
CA LEU A 7 -20.57 4.25 4.60
C LEU A 7 -21.15 4.12 6.02
N TYR A 8 -22.45 3.92 6.14
CA TYR A 8 -23.10 3.71 7.44
C TYR A 8 -22.59 2.45 8.16
N ARG A 9 -22.40 1.34 7.43
CA ARG A 9 -21.86 0.11 8.02
C ARG A 9 -20.41 0.31 8.49
N MET A 10 -19.61 1.01 7.70
CA MET A 10 -18.23 1.32 8.07
C MET A 10 -18.17 2.18 9.34
N PHE A 11 -18.96 3.24 9.43
CA PHE A 11 -19.04 4.09 10.65
C PHE A 11 -19.50 3.29 11.87
N TYR A 12 -20.50 2.44 11.73
CA TYR A 12 -20.95 1.58 12.82
C TYR A 12 -19.86 0.62 13.31
N GLN A 13 -19.14 0.01 12.38
CA GLN A 13 -18.01 -0.89 12.71
C GLN A 13 -16.87 -0.14 13.39
N LEU A 14 -16.56 1.07 12.94
CA LEU A 14 -15.56 1.93 13.57
C LEU A 14 -16.00 2.36 14.98
N GLU A 15 -17.24 2.76 15.19
CA GLU A 15 -17.78 3.07 16.50
C GLU A 15 -17.66 1.88 17.47
N TYR A 16 -18.05 0.69 17.01
CA TYR A 16 -17.92 -0.53 17.81
C TYR A 16 -16.47 -0.83 18.17
N LEU A 17 -15.55 -0.75 17.19
CA LEU A 17 -14.13 -0.98 17.40
C LEU A 17 -13.56 0.06 18.38
N PHE A 18 -13.88 1.33 18.20
CA PHE A 18 -13.33 2.41 19.00
C PHE A 18 -13.87 2.44 20.41
N SER A 19 -15.13 2.09 20.61
CA SER A 19 -15.68 1.95 21.96
C SER A 19 -14.94 0.90 22.81
N ARG A 20 -14.23 -0.02 22.16
CA ARG A 20 -13.42 -1.05 22.80
C ARG A 20 -11.91 -0.81 22.75
N SER A 21 -11.46 0.28 22.13
CA SER A 21 -10.05 0.58 21.94
C SER A 21 -9.26 0.65 23.24
N SER A 22 -9.89 1.13 24.33
CA SER A 22 -9.28 1.15 25.66
C SER A 22 -9.03 -0.23 26.27
N GLN A 23 -9.64 -1.28 25.73
CA GLN A 23 -9.45 -2.67 26.15
C GLN A 23 -8.38 -3.38 25.32
N LEU A 24 -7.90 -2.75 24.23
CA LEU A 24 -6.88 -3.30 23.37
C LEU A 24 -5.50 -2.84 23.84
N ASN A 25 -4.56 -3.76 23.89
CA ASN A 25 -3.18 -3.47 24.28
C ASN A 25 -2.30 -3.01 23.10
N PHE A 26 -2.91 -2.57 22.01
CA PHE A 26 -2.22 -2.06 20.82
C PHE A 26 -2.96 -0.86 20.23
N PRO A 27 -2.25 0.07 19.59
CA PRO A 27 -2.86 1.20 18.91
C PRO A 27 -3.60 0.76 17.64
N ILE A 28 -4.70 1.45 17.33
CA ILE A 28 -5.43 1.27 16.08
C ILE A 28 -5.07 2.43 15.17
N SER A 29 -4.63 2.14 13.96
CA SER A 29 -4.42 3.14 12.92
C SER A 29 -5.50 3.01 11.86
N VAL A 30 -6.19 4.13 11.60
CA VAL A 30 -7.19 4.24 10.54
C VAL A 30 -6.67 5.23 9.52
N ILE A 31 -6.55 4.77 8.29
CA ILE A 31 -6.08 5.58 7.17
C ILE A 31 -7.25 5.82 6.23
N VAL A 32 -7.58 7.07 6.00
CA VAL A 32 -8.58 7.48 5.02
C VAL A 32 -7.87 7.79 3.71
N ASN A 33 -8.09 6.94 2.73
CA ASN A 33 -7.51 7.09 1.40
C ASN A 33 -8.45 7.89 0.49
N GLY A 34 -7.92 8.77 -0.32
CA GLY A 34 -8.67 9.50 -1.31
C GLY A 34 -7.77 10.27 -2.28
N ASP A 35 -8.37 11.02 -3.17
CA ASP A 35 -7.69 11.74 -4.26
C ASP A 35 -6.93 13.00 -3.84
N GLY A 36 -7.00 13.39 -2.58
CA GLY A 36 -6.37 14.62 -2.08
C GLY A 36 -7.19 15.88 -2.33
N SER A 37 -8.36 15.76 -2.97
CA SER A 37 -9.26 16.88 -3.24
C SER A 37 -9.76 17.55 -1.95
N GLU A 38 -10.39 18.72 -2.09
CA GLU A 38 -11.00 19.41 -0.96
C GLU A 38 -12.16 18.59 -0.36
N ASP A 39 -12.92 17.88 -1.18
CA ASP A 39 -13.97 16.98 -0.72
C ASP A 39 -13.38 15.82 0.11
N HIS A 40 -12.26 15.23 -0.32
CA HIS A 40 -11.57 14.20 0.45
C HIS A 40 -11.11 14.74 1.82
N LYS A 41 -10.55 15.94 1.87
CA LYS A 41 -10.13 16.58 3.14
C LYS A 41 -11.33 16.83 4.05
N GLN A 42 -12.45 17.29 3.51
CA GLN A 42 -13.66 17.51 4.28
C GLN A 42 -14.23 16.19 4.84
N GLU A 43 -14.25 15.12 4.04
CA GLU A 43 -14.69 13.79 4.53
C GLU A 43 -13.75 13.27 5.62
N PHE A 44 -12.44 13.42 5.46
CA PHE A 44 -11.50 13.10 6.52
C PHE A 44 -11.76 13.88 7.80
N MET A 45 -12.02 15.19 7.71
CA MET A 45 -12.31 16.02 8.88
C MET A 45 -13.58 15.58 9.62
N LYS A 46 -14.60 15.08 8.92
CA LYS A 46 -15.78 14.49 9.55
C LYS A 46 -15.42 13.23 10.37
N VAL A 47 -14.60 12.36 9.80
CA VAL A 47 -14.09 11.16 10.49
C VAL A 47 -13.24 11.57 11.71
N TYR A 48 -12.34 12.51 11.51
CA TYR A 48 -11.45 13.01 12.56
C TYR A 48 -12.20 13.62 13.73
N GLN A 49 -13.15 14.52 13.47
CA GLN A 49 -13.98 15.17 14.50
C GLN A 49 -14.78 14.14 15.31
N LYS A 50 -15.27 13.10 14.63
CA LYS A 50 -16.06 12.06 15.28
C LYS A 50 -15.24 11.14 16.17
N PHE A 51 -14.00 10.80 15.80
CA PHE A 51 -13.27 9.69 16.41
C PHE A 51 -11.94 10.06 17.07
N SER A 52 -11.41 11.28 16.88
CA SER A 52 -10.10 11.68 17.42
C SER A 52 -10.01 11.70 18.95
N HIS A 53 -11.16 11.72 19.64
CA HIS A 53 -11.19 11.73 21.10
C HIS A 53 -10.96 10.33 21.73
N HIS A 54 -10.98 9.26 20.96
CA HIS A 54 -10.73 7.93 21.46
C HIS A 54 -9.23 7.69 21.68
N LYS A 55 -8.86 7.21 22.87
CA LYS A 55 -7.46 6.88 23.18
C LYS A 55 -6.98 5.67 22.39
N GLY A 56 -5.72 5.73 21.96
CA GLY A 56 -5.09 4.62 21.22
C GLY A 56 -5.50 4.54 19.75
N ILE A 57 -6.13 5.58 19.23
CA ILE A 57 -6.49 5.66 17.81
C ILE A 57 -5.66 6.73 17.13
N ASN A 58 -5.02 6.34 16.03
CA ASN A 58 -4.33 7.25 15.13
C ASN A 58 -5.17 7.38 13.85
N LEU A 59 -5.55 8.60 13.54
CA LEU A 59 -6.28 8.92 12.32
C LEU A 59 -5.34 9.66 11.38
N SER A 60 -5.19 9.19 10.16
CA SER A 60 -4.41 9.84 9.12
C SER A 60 -5.14 9.83 7.79
N MET A 61 -4.79 10.79 6.96
CA MET A 61 -5.24 10.87 5.58
C MET A 61 -4.06 10.60 4.66
N THR A 62 -4.28 9.87 3.60
CA THR A 62 -3.30 9.70 2.53
C THR A 62 -3.95 9.87 1.18
N GLY A 63 -3.23 10.48 0.25
CA GLY A 63 -3.63 10.54 -1.14
C GLY A 63 -3.55 9.18 -1.82
N LEU A 64 -4.25 9.05 -2.92
CA LEU A 64 -4.04 7.92 -3.83
C LEU A 64 -2.64 8.05 -4.42
N ILE A 65 -1.99 6.92 -4.59
CA ILE A 65 -0.73 6.79 -5.32
C ILE A 65 -1.00 5.94 -6.57
N ASP A 66 -0.33 6.25 -7.67
CA ASP A 66 -0.51 5.53 -8.93
C ASP A 66 0.05 4.11 -8.94
N ARG A 67 0.73 3.73 -7.85
CA ARG A 67 1.34 2.41 -7.66
C ARG A 67 2.26 2.02 -8.83
N ALA A 68 3.19 2.92 -9.15
CA ALA A 68 4.13 2.76 -10.26
C ALA A 68 3.43 2.58 -11.63
N GLY A 69 2.37 3.35 -11.86
CA GLY A 69 1.61 3.34 -13.10
C GLY A 69 0.58 2.23 -13.22
N THR A 70 0.36 1.40 -12.20
CA THR A 70 -0.62 0.31 -12.28
C THR A 70 -2.08 0.79 -12.12
N LEU A 71 -2.28 2.02 -11.70
CA LEU A 71 -3.59 2.67 -11.57
C LEU A 71 -3.77 3.78 -12.61
N GLU A 72 -3.65 3.43 -13.88
CA GLU A 72 -3.84 4.37 -14.98
C GLU A 72 -5.23 5.03 -14.93
N GLY A 73 -5.24 6.36 -15.16
CA GLY A 73 -6.47 7.14 -15.26
C GLY A 73 -7.08 7.60 -13.93
N ALA A 74 -6.48 7.33 -12.78
CA ALA A 74 -6.88 7.99 -11.56
C ALA A 74 -6.32 9.43 -11.56
N GLU A 75 -7.19 10.42 -11.63
CA GLU A 75 -6.83 11.84 -11.55
C GLU A 75 -6.47 12.20 -10.11
N CYS A 76 -5.19 12.07 -9.76
CA CYS A 76 -4.68 12.46 -8.44
C CYS A 76 -3.55 13.48 -8.61
N GLU A 77 -3.56 14.55 -7.83
CA GLU A 77 -2.51 15.59 -7.91
C GLU A 77 -1.11 15.05 -7.58
N THR A 78 -1.02 14.01 -6.75
CA THR A 78 0.24 13.33 -6.42
C THR A 78 0.76 12.46 -7.56
N GLN A 79 -0.08 12.10 -8.53
CA GLN A 79 0.27 11.23 -9.66
C GLN A 79 1.04 11.94 -10.77
N LYS A 80 1.01 13.26 -10.83
CA LYS A 80 1.77 14.01 -11.85
C LYS A 80 3.28 13.82 -11.74
N LEU A 81 3.75 13.22 -10.66
CA LEU A 81 5.18 13.00 -10.40
C LEU A 81 5.66 11.57 -10.73
N ALA A 82 4.76 10.62 -10.94
CA ALA A 82 5.16 9.21 -10.89
C ALA A 82 5.12 8.48 -12.23
N SER A 83 4.04 8.58 -12.96
CA SER A 83 3.86 7.71 -14.12
C SER A 83 4.59 8.24 -15.36
N GLY A 84 5.65 7.57 -15.74
CA GLY A 84 6.31 7.72 -17.06
C GLY A 84 7.40 8.79 -17.16
N GLU A 85 7.60 9.63 -16.14
CA GLU A 85 8.70 10.62 -16.12
C GLU A 85 9.92 10.15 -15.32
N ILE A 86 9.74 9.12 -14.46
CA ILE A 86 10.84 8.58 -13.66
C ILE A 86 11.42 7.38 -14.41
N ASP A 87 12.64 7.51 -14.86
CA ASP A 87 13.48 6.41 -15.32
C ASP A 87 14.80 6.45 -14.57
N TRP A 88 14.98 5.51 -13.66
CA TRP A 88 16.21 5.39 -12.89
C TRP A 88 17.39 4.77 -13.67
N GLY A 89 17.20 4.44 -14.95
CA GLY A 89 18.25 3.79 -15.77
C GLY A 89 18.67 2.43 -15.20
N GLU A 90 19.90 2.00 -15.51
CA GLU A 90 20.44 0.68 -15.14
C GLU A 90 21.11 0.63 -13.76
N GLN A 91 21.13 1.75 -13.03
CA GLN A 91 21.78 1.79 -11.72
C GLN A 91 21.05 0.92 -10.68
N PRO A 92 21.77 0.42 -9.66
CA PRO A 92 21.17 -0.30 -8.54
C PRO A 92 20.17 0.58 -7.79
N LEU A 93 19.04 0.02 -7.39
CA LEU A 93 17.96 0.72 -6.72
C LEU A 93 17.74 0.20 -5.30
N ARG A 94 17.29 1.10 -4.42
CA ARG A 94 16.71 0.78 -3.11
C ARG A 94 15.27 1.29 -3.04
N CYS A 95 14.45 0.65 -2.23
CA CYS A 95 13.12 1.14 -1.91
C CYS A 95 13.20 2.10 -0.71
N ASN A 96 12.80 3.36 -0.89
CA ASN A 96 12.81 4.35 0.20
C ASN A 96 11.75 4.06 1.27
N ALA A 97 10.68 3.35 0.90
CA ALA A 97 9.60 2.98 1.82
C ALA A 97 9.82 1.62 2.51
N SER A 98 10.97 0.97 2.32
CA SER A 98 11.32 -0.34 2.88
C SER A 98 10.27 -1.44 2.61
N TYR A 99 9.55 -1.34 1.50
CA TYR A 99 8.52 -2.33 1.16
C TYR A 99 9.09 -3.72 0.88
N PHE A 100 10.36 -3.81 0.48
CA PHE A 100 11.06 -5.09 0.29
C PHE A 100 11.32 -5.88 1.57
N ASP A 101 11.19 -5.25 2.72
CA ASP A 101 11.35 -5.91 4.03
C ASP A 101 10.08 -6.66 4.44
N ASN A 102 9.03 -6.57 3.63
CA ASN A 102 7.74 -7.17 3.88
C ASN A 102 7.40 -8.20 2.79
N LEU A 103 6.50 -9.12 3.14
CA LEU A 103 5.83 -10.00 2.19
C LEU A 103 4.37 -9.64 2.14
N TYR A 104 3.82 -9.67 0.94
CA TYR A 104 2.42 -9.39 0.70
C TYR A 104 1.70 -10.63 0.21
N PHE A 105 0.49 -10.84 0.71
CA PHE A 105 -0.34 -11.99 0.40
C PHE A 105 -1.63 -11.52 -0.23
N GLY A 106 -1.91 -12.03 -1.42
CA GLY A 106 -3.19 -11.82 -2.09
C GLY A 106 -4.29 -12.69 -1.48
N ILE A 107 -5.52 -12.31 -1.69
CA ILE A 107 -6.70 -13.05 -1.19
C ILE A 107 -6.70 -14.52 -1.65
N LYS A 108 -6.14 -14.80 -2.83
CA LYS A 108 -6.02 -16.14 -3.40
C LYS A 108 -4.74 -16.89 -2.97
N GLY A 109 -3.99 -16.35 -2.02
CA GLY A 109 -2.76 -16.96 -1.50
C GLY A 109 -1.49 -16.67 -2.31
N ASN A 110 -1.55 -15.85 -3.34
CA ASN A 110 -0.36 -15.41 -4.07
C ASN A 110 0.57 -14.61 -3.14
N VAL A 111 1.86 -14.83 -3.25
CA VAL A 111 2.90 -14.11 -2.51
C VAL A 111 3.64 -13.19 -3.47
N PHE A 112 3.79 -11.92 -3.10
CA PHE A 112 4.43 -10.89 -3.92
C PHE A 112 5.24 -9.91 -3.08
N TYR A 113 6.06 -9.06 -3.73
CA TYR A 113 7.12 -8.29 -3.07
C TYR A 113 6.69 -6.92 -2.58
N CYS A 114 5.62 -6.35 -3.17
CA CYS A 114 5.26 -4.97 -2.91
C CYS A 114 3.76 -4.73 -3.07
N CYS A 115 3.17 -3.96 -2.16
CA CYS A 115 1.76 -3.59 -2.24
C CYS A 115 1.43 -2.68 -3.45
N HIS A 116 2.43 -2.10 -4.10
CA HIS A 116 2.24 -1.34 -5.34
C HIS A 116 2.00 -2.23 -6.56
N ASP A 117 2.43 -3.50 -6.54
CA ASP A 117 2.07 -4.50 -7.56
C ASP A 117 0.60 -4.92 -7.37
N TYR A 118 -0.29 -4.02 -7.70
CA TYR A 118 -1.73 -4.20 -7.49
C TYR A 118 -2.29 -5.38 -8.28
N HIS A 119 -1.77 -5.64 -9.46
CA HIS A 119 -2.19 -6.74 -10.33
C HIS A 119 -1.51 -8.07 -9.97
N GLN A 120 -0.55 -8.07 -9.03
CA GLN A 120 0.21 -9.24 -8.59
C GLN A 120 0.92 -9.97 -9.74
N GLU A 121 1.45 -9.19 -10.69
CA GLU A 121 2.13 -9.71 -11.89
C GLU A 121 3.48 -10.36 -11.57
N TYR A 122 4.06 -9.99 -10.43
CA TYR A 122 5.36 -10.46 -9.96
C TYR A 122 5.23 -11.43 -8.78
N SER A 123 4.21 -12.29 -8.82
CA SER A 123 4.04 -13.32 -7.79
C SER A 123 5.18 -14.33 -7.81
N CYS A 124 5.72 -14.63 -6.64
CA CYS A 124 6.74 -15.68 -6.49
C CYS A 124 6.16 -17.07 -6.25
N GLY A 125 4.85 -17.18 -6.11
CA GLY A 125 4.14 -18.45 -5.93
C GLY A 125 2.91 -18.30 -5.05
N ASN A 126 2.32 -19.44 -4.65
CA ASN A 126 1.09 -19.49 -3.88
C ASN A 126 1.23 -20.37 -2.64
N ILE A 127 0.86 -19.83 -1.47
CA ILE A 127 0.98 -20.54 -0.18
C ILE A 127 0.03 -21.73 -0.02
N HIS A 128 -1.00 -21.84 -0.86
CA HIS A 128 -1.88 -23.01 -0.88
C HIS A 128 -1.27 -24.20 -1.66
N GLU A 129 -0.26 -23.91 -2.51
CA GLU A 129 0.39 -24.89 -3.36
C GLU A 129 1.77 -25.31 -2.82
N THR A 130 2.50 -24.34 -2.24
CA THR A 130 3.87 -24.55 -1.78
C THR A 130 4.06 -23.88 -0.41
N PRO A 131 4.65 -24.57 0.58
CA PRO A 131 4.97 -24.01 1.88
C PRO A 131 5.80 -22.72 1.77
N LEU A 132 5.49 -21.73 2.57
CA LEU A 132 6.14 -20.41 2.51
C LEU A 132 7.67 -20.49 2.57
N LYS A 133 8.20 -21.37 3.42
CA LYS A 133 9.65 -21.58 3.53
C LYS A 133 10.28 -22.02 2.21
N GLU A 134 9.62 -22.91 1.49
CA GLU A 134 10.10 -23.41 0.18
C GLU A 134 9.98 -22.31 -0.88
N LEU A 135 8.88 -21.56 -0.88
CA LEU A 135 8.72 -20.41 -1.76
C LEU A 135 9.88 -19.43 -1.62
N LEU A 136 10.20 -19.02 -0.40
CA LEU A 136 11.21 -17.99 -0.11
C LEU A 136 12.65 -18.44 -0.38
N THR A 137 12.89 -19.74 -0.49
CA THR A 137 14.21 -20.31 -0.82
C THR A 137 14.32 -20.82 -2.25
N SER A 138 13.25 -20.66 -3.04
CA SER A 138 13.20 -21.13 -4.42
C SER A 138 13.95 -20.21 -5.38
N ASP A 139 14.50 -20.79 -6.45
CA ASP A 139 15.09 -20.02 -7.54
C ASP A 139 14.06 -19.08 -8.18
N ASN A 140 12.78 -19.48 -8.19
CA ASN A 140 11.70 -18.64 -8.71
C ASN A 140 11.53 -17.37 -7.89
N TYR A 141 11.66 -17.45 -6.56
CA TYR A 141 11.60 -16.27 -5.69
C TYR A 141 12.65 -15.24 -6.11
N TYR A 142 13.88 -15.63 -6.27
CA TYR A 142 14.97 -14.70 -6.62
C TYR A 142 14.84 -14.17 -8.05
N LYS A 143 14.49 -15.01 -9.01
CA LYS A 143 14.27 -14.59 -10.41
C LYS A 143 13.14 -13.57 -10.53
N GLN A 144 12.00 -13.80 -9.87
CA GLN A 144 10.89 -12.87 -9.90
C GLN A 144 11.22 -11.57 -9.16
N LYS A 145 12.01 -11.62 -8.10
CA LYS A 145 12.48 -10.43 -7.38
C LYS A 145 13.36 -9.55 -8.27
N GLU A 146 14.31 -10.15 -8.99
CA GLU A 146 15.16 -9.42 -9.94
C GLU A 146 14.32 -8.77 -11.04
N ARG A 147 13.41 -9.54 -11.63
CA ARG A 147 12.49 -9.03 -12.64
C ARG A 147 11.62 -7.88 -12.10
N PHE A 148 11.08 -8.02 -10.91
CA PHE A 148 10.30 -6.97 -10.27
C PHE A 148 11.11 -5.67 -10.08
N ILE A 149 12.34 -5.77 -9.60
CA ILE A 149 13.22 -4.61 -9.45
C ILE A 149 13.50 -3.97 -10.81
N HIS A 150 13.80 -4.78 -11.82
CA HIS A 150 14.11 -4.29 -13.15
C HIS A 150 12.92 -3.63 -13.85
N ASP A 151 11.76 -4.26 -13.86
CA ASP A 151 10.63 -3.84 -14.68
C ASP A 151 9.71 -2.83 -13.94
N PHE A 152 9.54 -3.01 -12.63
CA PHE A 152 8.59 -2.28 -11.82
C PHE A 152 9.23 -1.13 -11.04
N CYS A 153 10.30 -1.42 -10.28
CA CYS A 153 10.88 -0.41 -9.39
C CYS A 153 11.54 0.75 -10.16
N ARG A 154 11.96 0.55 -11.39
CA ARG A 154 12.55 1.63 -12.22
C ARG A 154 11.58 2.76 -12.51
N LYS A 155 10.29 2.48 -12.48
CA LYS A 155 9.21 3.46 -12.69
C LYS A 155 8.55 3.90 -11.39
N CYS A 156 9.03 3.39 -10.25
CA CYS A 156 8.39 3.62 -8.96
C CYS A 156 8.90 4.90 -8.30
N GLU A 157 7.99 5.73 -7.84
CA GLU A 157 8.28 6.95 -7.09
C GLU A 157 8.99 6.72 -5.75
N GLN A 158 8.87 5.50 -5.19
CA GLN A 158 9.52 5.13 -3.94
C GLN A 158 10.93 4.57 -4.13
N ALA A 159 11.32 4.28 -5.36
CA ALA A 159 12.66 3.84 -5.65
C ALA A 159 13.65 5.02 -5.61
N ARG A 160 14.87 4.73 -5.23
CA ARG A 160 15.99 5.67 -5.26
C ARG A 160 17.25 4.92 -5.68
N PRO A 161 18.17 5.57 -6.38
CA PRO A 161 19.49 5.02 -6.63
C PRO A 161 20.18 4.65 -5.32
N LEU A 162 20.88 3.51 -5.33
CA LEU A 162 21.83 3.20 -4.26
C LEU A 162 22.99 4.17 -4.39
N GLU A 163 23.16 5.05 -3.40
CA GLU A 163 24.37 5.86 -3.28
C GLU A 163 25.52 4.91 -2.93
N ILE A 164 26.45 4.73 -3.86
CA ILE A 164 27.70 4.03 -3.56
C ILE A 164 28.51 5.00 -2.71
N VAL A 165 28.50 4.79 -1.41
CA VAL A 165 29.42 5.49 -0.51
C VAL A 165 30.82 4.94 -0.78
N ASN A 166 31.62 5.70 -1.52
CA ASN A 166 33.03 5.42 -1.75
C ASN A 166 33.86 5.74 -0.51
#